data_b382fe6d8d138b42e695a1ee4a44db62
#
_entry.id   b382fe6d8d138b42e695a1ee4a44db62
#
_cell.length_a   1.000
_cell.length_b   1.000
_cell.length_c   1.000
_cell.angle_alpha   90.00
_cell.angle_beta   90.00
_cell.angle_gamma   90.00
#
_symmetry.space_group_name_H-M   'P 1'
#
loop_
_entity.id
_entity.type
_entity.pdbx_description
1 polymer ?
#
loop_
_entity_poly.entity_id
_entity_poly.type
_entity_poly.pdbx_seq_one_letter_code
_entity_poly.pdbx_strand_id
1 'polypeptide(L)' 'MSYLLFIGKPSGYELREREGDAPAVGDELEEDETRMTVTKVAPSPLPRDDRRCAYVQPA' A
#
# COMPACT_ATOMS: atom_id res chain seq x y z
N MET A 1 -0.60 -7.88 13.10
CA MET A 1 0.56 -7.63 12.23
C MET A 1 0.32 -6.36 11.44
N SER A 2 1.34 -5.78 10.89
CA SER A 2 1.20 -4.54 10.13
C SER A 2 1.80 -4.70 8.74
N TYR A 3 1.42 -3.81 7.85
CA TYR A 3 1.97 -3.77 6.50
C TYR A 3 2.17 -2.31 6.09
N LEU A 4 2.92 -2.11 5.02
CA LEU A 4 3.13 -0.79 4.45
C LEU A 4 2.21 -0.59 3.26
N LEU A 5 1.81 0.66 3.05
CA LEU A 5 0.96 1.05 1.94
C LEU A 5 1.68 2.15 1.17
N PHE A 6 2.03 1.86 -0.08
CA PHE A 6 2.72 2.82 -0.95
C PHE A 6 1.68 3.38 -1.93
N ILE A 7 1.35 4.65 -1.74
CA ILE A 7 0.23 5.27 -2.45
C ILE A 7 0.76 6.16 -3.56
N GLY A 8 0.41 5.83 -4.80
CA GLY A 8 0.74 6.65 -5.95
C GLY A 8 -0.31 7.74 -6.13
N LYS A 9 0.11 8.98 -6.19
CA LYS A 9 -0.76 10.14 -6.39
C LYS A 9 -0.19 10.99 -7.52
N PRO A 10 -1.01 11.80 -8.18
CA PRO A 10 -0.49 12.75 -9.19
C PRO A 10 0.60 13.66 -8.64
N SER A 11 0.52 14.02 -7.35
CA SER A 11 1.48 14.90 -6.70
C SER A 11 2.72 14.18 -6.18
N GLY A 12 2.81 12.85 -6.33
CA GLY A 12 3.94 12.07 -5.84
C GLY A 12 3.49 10.83 -5.10
N TYR A 13 4.40 10.27 -4.30
CA TYR A 13 4.13 9.04 -3.57
C TYR A 13 4.12 9.28 -2.07
N GLU A 14 3.36 8.44 -1.36
CA GLU A 14 3.29 8.51 0.08
C GLU A 14 3.37 7.10 0.64
N LEU A 15 4.16 6.90 1.69
CA LEU A 15 4.31 5.62 2.36
C LEU A 15 3.64 5.70 3.72
N ARG A 16 2.70 4.78 3.99
CA ARG A 16 1.97 4.74 5.25
C ARG A 16 2.05 3.37 5.87
N GLU A 17 1.84 3.31 7.18
CA GLU A 17 1.77 2.05 7.92
C GLU A 17 0.32 1.76 8.26
N ARG A 18 -0.09 0.51 8.11
CA ARG A 18 -1.45 0.08 8.44
C ARG A 18 -1.41 -1.21 9.23
N GLU A 19 -2.38 -1.39 10.10
CA GLU A 19 -2.54 -2.60 10.88
C GLU A 19 -3.32 -3.64 10.10
N GLY A 20 -3.01 -4.92 10.38
CA GLY A 20 -3.71 -6.04 9.79
C GLY A 20 -2.85 -6.76 8.77
N ASP A 21 -3.50 -7.63 7.99
CA ASP A 21 -2.82 -8.40 6.95
C ASP A 21 -2.75 -7.59 5.66
N ALA A 22 -1.64 -7.73 4.94
CA ALA A 22 -1.47 -7.04 3.68
C ALA A 22 -2.54 -7.50 2.68
N PRO A 23 -3.12 -6.56 1.90
CA PRO A 23 -4.09 -6.92 0.88
C PRO A 23 -3.41 -7.64 -0.28
N ALA A 24 -4.22 -8.26 -1.13
CA ALA A 24 -3.74 -8.96 -2.32
C ALA A 24 -3.88 -8.06 -3.56
N VAL A 25 -3.12 -8.38 -4.59
CA VAL A 25 -3.24 -7.68 -5.88
C VAL A 25 -4.67 -7.80 -6.39
N GLY A 26 -5.24 -6.68 -6.81
CA GLY A 26 -6.62 -6.60 -7.27
C GLY A 26 -7.61 -6.18 -6.21
N ASP A 27 -7.23 -6.21 -4.95
CA ASP A 27 -8.10 -5.75 -3.87
C ASP A 27 -8.29 -4.24 -3.97
N GLU A 28 -9.46 -3.78 -3.55
CA GLU A 28 -9.75 -2.35 -3.47
C GLU A 28 -9.81 -1.94 -2.01
N LEU A 29 -9.30 -0.75 -1.73
CA LEU A 29 -9.38 -0.17 -0.40
C LEU A 29 -9.57 1.33 -0.52
N GLU A 30 -9.92 1.97 0.60
CA GLU A 30 -10.18 3.39 0.63
C GLU A 30 -9.13 4.08 1.49
N GLU A 31 -8.51 5.12 0.93
CA GLU A 31 -7.56 5.96 1.63
C GLU A 31 -7.86 7.41 1.30
N ASP A 32 -7.95 8.25 2.34
CA ASP A 32 -8.22 9.68 2.17
C ASP A 32 -9.46 9.92 1.30
N GLU A 33 -10.52 9.14 1.55
CA GLU A 33 -11.79 9.24 0.81
C GLU A 33 -11.66 8.92 -0.68
N THR A 34 -10.54 8.30 -1.07
CA THR A 34 -10.31 7.90 -2.45
C THR A 34 -10.25 6.39 -2.52
N ARG A 35 -10.97 5.79 -3.46
CA ARG A 35 -10.88 4.35 -3.70
C ARG A 35 -9.60 4.04 -4.45
N MET A 36 -8.87 3.05 -3.95
CA MET A 36 -7.59 2.66 -4.48
C MET A 36 -7.59 1.18 -4.82
N THR A 37 -6.81 0.80 -5.82
CA THR A 37 -6.65 -0.60 -6.21
C THR A 37 -5.21 -1.02 -5.95
N VAL A 38 -5.03 -2.19 -5.35
CA VAL A 38 -3.70 -2.77 -5.14
C VAL A 38 -3.18 -3.31 -6.47
N THR A 39 -2.08 -2.75 -6.94
CA THR A 39 -1.48 -3.14 -8.21
C THR A 39 -0.30 -4.08 -8.04
N LYS A 40 0.32 -4.09 -6.85
CA LYS A 40 1.48 -4.91 -6.58
C LYS A 40 1.64 -5.11 -5.09
N VAL A 41 2.10 -6.29 -4.70
CA VAL A 41 2.49 -6.56 -3.32
C VAL A 41 3.91 -7.12 -3.35
N ALA A 42 4.79 -6.53 -2.56
CA ALA A 42 6.22 -6.87 -2.57
C ALA A 42 6.79 -6.68 -1.18
N PRO A 43 8.04 -7.13 -0.94
CA PRO A 43 8.71 -6.80 0.33
C PRO A 43 8.86 -5.30 0.51
N SER A 44 8.93 -4.87 1.78
CA SER A 44 9.09 -3.46 2.10
C SER A 44 10.33 -2.88 1.42
N PRO A 45 10.24 -1.64 0.91
CA PRO A 45 11.41 -0.96 0.35
C PRO A 45 12.36 -0.42 1.44
N LEU A 46 11.95 -0.47 2.70
CA LEU A 46 12.77 0.06 3.79
C LEU A 46 13.83 -0.96 4.21
N PRO A 47 15.03 -0.52 4.57
CA PRO A 47 16.07 -1.44 5.01
C PRO A 47 15.68 -2.09 6.34
N ARG A 48 15.99 -3.38 6.49
CA ARG A 48 15.73 -4.16 7.71
C ARG A 48 14.26 -4.28 8.07
N ASP A 49 13.38 -4.06 7.11
CA ASP A 49 11.94 -4.16 7.31
C ASP A 49 11.45 -5.36 6.52
N ASP A 50 10.90 -6.36 7.20
CA ASP A 50 10.44 -7.59 6.56
C ASP A 50 8.93 -7.59 6.33
N ARG A 51 8.27 -6.46 6.54
CA ARG A 51 6.84 -6.35 6.29
C ARG A 51 6.55 -6.35 4.79
N ARG A 52 5.30 -6.65 4.45
CA ARG A 52 4.82 -6.53 3.07
C ARG A 52 4.49 -5.07 2.77
N CYS A 53 4.68 -4.69 1.53
CA CYS A 53 4.30 -3.37 1.04
C CYS A 53 3.30 -3.55 -0.09
N ALA A 54 2.12 -2.98 0.07
CA ALA A 54 1.08 -2.99 -0.96
C ALA A 54 1.16 -1.66 -1.72
N TYR A 55 1.33 -1.75 -3.03
CA TYR A 55 1.38 -0.58 -3.90
C TYR A 55 -0.02 -0.34 -4.43
N VAL A 56 -0.55 0.85 -4.20
CA VAL A 56 -1.92 1.19 -4.59
C VAL A 56 -1.94 2.43 -5.46
N GLN A 57 -2.93 2.50 -6.31
CA GLN A 57 -3.17 3.63 -7.19
C GLN A 57 -4.66 3.95 -7.18
N PRO A 58 -5.07 5.21 -7.48
CA PRO A 58 -6.48 5.53 -7.61
C PRO A 58 -7.15 4.60 -8.62
N ALA A 59 -8.32 4.11 -8.23
CA ALA A 59 -9.08 3.20 -9.07
C ALA A 59 -9.69 3.93 -10.27
#